data_38ba810a8e1f2614cc141be8f53504cd
#
_entry.id   38ba810a8e1f2614cc141be8f53504cd
#
_cell.length_a   1.000
_cell.length_b   1.000
_cell.length_c   1.000
_cell.angle_alpha   90.00
_cell.angle_beta   90.00
_cell.angle_gamma   90.00
#
_symmetry.space_group_name_H-M   'P 1'
#
loop_
_entity.id
_entity.type
_entity.pdbx_description
1 polymer ?
#
loop_
_entity_poly.entity_id
_entity_poly.type
_entity_poly.pdbx_seq_one_letter_code
_entity_poly.pdbx_strand_id
1 'polypeptide(L)'
;MKKLLFMSLALVSLMACTNKNPLLTEQNTPYGVPAFDQVKIEHYLPAFEKAIAENEAEIAAIANNPEAPTFANTIEALDRSGELLNKVVGVFFNVIEADGNDEINAIAEEISPKLSALSDGIILNDALFQRVKAVYDERETLGLNDEQMRLLEETFKSFANNGANLPEDKKARLKEINQELGLLSLQFGNNVVAETNAYQLFITDEAQLKGLPESAKAAAKEEAIAAGREDAWLFSPKRTSFTPVLQYCENRELRKELLMAYTTRGNHDNEYDNKDIIVKTMQLRVEKAQLFGYTNPADYILADCMAHDAKTVDAFLESVWGPSLAAAKREAAELQ
;
A
#
# COMPACT_ATOMS: atom_id res chain seq x y z
N MET A 1 11.03 -66.34 15.99
CA MET A 1 11.46 -65.22 15.12
C MET A 1 10.29 -64.46 14.46
N LYS A 2 9.09 -64.38 15.08
CA LYS A 2 7.94 -63.62 14.52
C LYS A 2 7.44 -62.53 15.47
N LYS A 3 8.14 -62.19 16.55
CA LYS A 3 7.76 -61.15 17.52
C LYS A 3 8.64 -59.89 17.49
N LEU A 4 9.69 -59.86 16.68
CA LEU A 4 10.60 -58.69 16.56
C LEU A 4 10.30 -57.78 15.34
N LEU A 5 9.35 -58.15 14.46
CA LEU A 5 9.06 -57.39 13.25
C LEU A 5 7.90 -56.40 13.42
N PHE A 6 7.19 -56.40 14.58
CA PHE A 6 6.07 -55.48 14.85
C PHE A 6 6.45 -54.25 15.69
N MET A 7 7.71 -54.20 16.18
CA MET A 7 8.15 -53.08 17.02
C MET A 7 8.93 -51.99 16.27
N SER A 8 9.27 -52.24 15.01
CA SER A 8 9.98 -51.24 14.16
C SER A 8 9.09 -50.38 13.30
N LEU A 9 7.76 -50.69 13.23
CA LEU A 9 6.79 -49.89 12.43
C LEU A 9 6.05 -48.82 13.24
N ALA A 10 6.19 -48.83 14.58
CA ALA A 10 5.53 -47.91 15.49
C ALA A 10 6.38 -46.66 15.86
N LEU A 11 7.63 -46.58 15.40
CA LEU A 11 8.55 -45.48 15.75
C LEU A 11 8.75 -44.44 14.63
N VAL A 12 8.11 -44.61 13.50
CA VAL A 12 8.21 -43.64 12.37
C VAL A 12 7.05 -42.63 12.34
N SER A 13 6.04 -42.82 13.22
CA SER A 13 4.84 -41.96 13.24
C SER A 13 4.88 -40.79 14.22
N LEU A 14 6.01 -40.47 14.83
CA LEU A 14 6.12 -39.50 15.92
C LEU A 14 7.06 -38.31 15.63
N MET A 15 7.45 -38.07 14.37
CA MET A 15 8.21 -36.88 13.98
C MET A 15 7.56 -36.07 12.88
N ALA A 16 6.25 -36.02 12.86
CA ALA A 16 5.53 -34.93 12.17
C ALA A 16 5.12 -33.90 13.22
N CYS A 17 6.07 -33.30 13.92
CA CYS A 17 5.90 -31.94 14.40
C CYS A 17 5.91 -31.06 13.12
N THR A 18 4.79 -31.02 12.44
CA THR A 18 4.54 -29.96 11.47
C THR A 18 4.65 -28.66 12.26
N ASN A 19 5.74 -27.91 12.07
CA ASN A 19 5.78 -26.50 12.45
C ASN A 19 4.56 -25.86 11.80
N LYS A 20 3.47 -25.71 12.57
CA LYS A 20 2.25 -25.08 12.06
C LYS A 20 2.60 -23.62 11.80
N ASN A 21 2.42 -23.19 10.56
CA ASN A 21 2.59 -21.80 10.21
C ASN A 21 1.74 -20.91 11.13
N PRO A 22 2.31 -20.01 11.93
CA PRO A 22 1.58 -19.20 12.91
C PRO A 22 0.51 -18.32 12.26
N LEU A 23 0.72 -17.90 11.00
CA LEU A 23 -0.24 -17.08 10.25
C LEU A 23 -1.51 -17.85 9.89
N LEU A 24 -1.46 -19.18 9.83
CA LEU A 24 -2.55 -20.09 9.47
C LEU A 24 -3.25 -20.70 10.68
N THR A 25 -2.87 -20.32 11.88
CA THR A 25 -3.46 -20.84 13.12
C THR A 25 -4.22 -19.75 13.85
N GLU A 26 -5.19 -20.17 14.67
CA GLU A 26 -5.88 -19.27 15.58
C GLU A 26 -4.89 -18.65 16.58
N GLN A 27 -5.00 -17.35 16.82
CA GLN A 27 -4.13 -16.63 17.73
C GLN A 27 -4.66 -16.73 19.16
N ASN A 28 -3.98 -17.53 20.00
CA ASN A 28 -4.29 -17.63 21.43
C ASN A 28 -3.48 -16.62 22.28
N THR A 29 -3.36 -15.40 21.79
CA THR A 29 -2.65 -14.31 22.43
C THR A 29 -3.64 -13.33 23.06
N PRO A 30 -3.24 -12.53 24.06
CA PRO A 30 -4.09 -11.47 24.57
C PRO A 30 -4.59 -10.55 23.46
N TYR A 31 -5.90 -10.32 23.43
CA TYR A 31 -6.58 -9.48 22.42
C TYR A 31 -6.46 -9.97 20.96
N GLY A 32 -6.06 -11.22 20.73
CA GLY A 32 -5.88 -11.75 19.39
C GLY A 32 -4.71 -11.12 18.59
N VAL A 33 -3.76 -10.48 19.29
CA VAL A 33 -2.58 -9.88 18.65
C VAL A 33 -1.77 -10.97 17.94
N PRO A 34 -1.33 -10.80 16.69
CA PRO A 34 -0.48 -11.76 16.02
C PRO A 34 0.81 -12.07 16.82
N ALA A 35 1.18 -13.34 16.90
CA ALA A 35 2.40 -13.77 17.58
C ALA A 35 3.64 -13.46 16.72
N PHE A 36 4.01 -12.18 16.61
CA PHE A 36 5.10 -11.70 15.75
C PHE A 36 6.44 -12.36 16.05
N ASP A 37 6.69 -12.74 17.32
CA ASP A 37 7.89 -13.47 17.75
C ASP A 37 8.00 -14.89 17.17
N GLN A 38 6.90 -15.46 16.68
CA GLN A 38 6.84 -16.79 16.09
C GLN A 38 6.78 -16.76 14.56
N VAL A 39 6.45 -15.60 13.97
CA VAL A 39 6.37 -15.43 12.51
C VAL A 39 7.78 -15.25 11.94
N LYS A 40 8.11 -16.05 10.93
CA LYS A 40 9.36 -15.97 10.18
C LYS A 40 9.07 -15.66 8.71
N ILE A 41 10.07 -15.20 7.99
CA ILE A 41 9.96 -14.85 6.56
C ILE A 41 9.43 -16.04 5.74
N GLU A 42 9.92 -17.24 6.01
CA GLU A 42 9.49 -18.50 5.38
C GLU A 42 7.99 -18.84 5.53
N HIS A 43 7.29 -18.20 6.47
CA HIS A 43 5.87 -18.43 6.72
C HIS A 43 4.96 -17.63 5.78
N TYR A 44 5.41 -16.49 5.23
CA TYR A 44 4.54 -15.58 4.50
C TYR A 44 4.04 -16.16 3.19
N LEU A 45 4.95 -16.62 2.31
CA LEU A 45 4.56 -17.11 0.99
C LEU A 45 3.54 -18.26 1.04
N PRO A 46 3.76 -19.33 1.85
CA PRO A 46 2.76 -20.39 1.98
C PRO A 46 1.45 -19.92 2.63
N ALA A 47 1.50 -18.90 3.51
CA ALA A 47 0.29 -18.33 4.09
C ALA A 47 -0.53 -17.56 3.06
N PHE A 48 0.12 -16.75 2.23
CA PHE A 48 -0.53 -16.05 1.13
C PHE A 48 -1.15 -17.01 0.10
N GLU A 49 -0.40 -18.03 -0.34
CA GLU A 49 -0.91 -19.02 -1.30
C GLU A 49 -2.19 -19.69 -0.80
N LYS A 50 -2.18 -20.11 0.48
CA LYS A 50 -3.37 -20.72 1.09
C LYS A 50 -4.51 -19.72 1.23
N ALA A 51 -4.23 -18.50 1.72
CA ALA A 51 -5.25 -17.49 1.99
C ALA A 51 -5.91 -16.98 0.69
N ILE A 52 -5.14 -16.82 -0.39
CA ILE A 52 -5.65 -16.49 -1.72
C ILE A 52 -6.56 -17.59 -2.24
N ALA A 53 -6.10 -18.85 -2.21
CA ALA A 53 -6.90 -20.00 -2.69
C ALA A 53 -8.20 -20.19 -1.87
N GLU A 54 -8.17 -19.95 -0.56
CA GLU A 54 -9.34 -20.00 0.31
C GLU A 54 -10.34 -18.89 -0.06
N ASN A 55 -9.87 -17.65 -0.23
CA ASN A 55 -10.72 -16.55 -0.62
C ASN A 55 -11.32 -16.74 -2.03
N GLU A 56 -10.53 -17.22 -3.01
CA GLU A 56 -11.06 -17.59 -4.33
C GLU A 56 -12.19 -18.63 -4.26
N ALA A 57 -12.03 -19.63 -3.38
CA ALA A 57 -13.06 -20.66 -3.18
C ALA A 57 -14.33 -20.09 -2.52
N GLU A 58 -14.19 -19.20 -1.53
CA GLU A 58 -15.31 -18.51 -0.88
C GLU A 58 -16.08 -17.64 -1.90
N ILE A 59 -15.38 -16.84 -2.69
CA ILE A 59 -15.96 -16.02 -3.76
C ILE A 59 -16.67 -16.88 -4.80
N ALA A 60 -16.05 -17.98 -5.23
CA ALA A 60 -16.66 -18.91 -6.17
C ALA A 60 -17.94 -19.56 -5.60
N ALA A 61 -17.96 -19.89 -4.31
CA ALA A 61 -19.13 -20.43 -3.64
C ALA A 61 -20.28 -19.42 -3.58
N ILE A 62 -20.00 -18.15 -3.33
CA ILE A 62 -21.00 -17.08 -3.37
C ILE A 62 -21.52 -16.87 -4.80
N ALA A 63 -20.62 -16.70 -5.76
CA ALA A 63 -20.96 -16.39 -7.15
C ALA A 63 -21.80 -17.50 -7.81
N ASN A 64 -21.50 -18.77 -7.50
CA ASN A 64 -22.15 -19.95 -8.08
C ASN A 64 -23.26 -20.56 -7.18
N ASN A 65 -23.66 -19.86 -6.12
CA ASN A 65 -24.72 -20.35 -5.24
C ASN A 65 -26.04 -20.54 -6.04
N PRO A 66 -26.62 -21.75 -6.08
CA PRO A 66 -27.84 -22.01 -6.85
C PRO A 66 -29.10 -21.38 -6.25
N GLU A 67 -29.08 -20.94 -5.00
CA GLU A 67 -30.18 -20.26 -4.35
C GLU A 67 -30.31 -18.81 -4.84
N ALA A 68 -31.53 -18.28 -4.79
CA ALA A 68 -31.78 -16.88 -5.09
C ALA A 68 -30.91 -15.97 -4.21
N PRO A 69 -30.34 -14.87 -4.76
CA PRO A 69 -29.57 -13.92 -3.99
C PRO A 69 -30.38 -13.33 -2.83
N THR A 70 -29.78 -13.34 -1.64
CA THR A 70 -30.31 -12.69 -0.44
C THR A 70 -29.22 -11.86 0.22
N PHE A 71 -29.60 -10.95 1.13
CA PHE A 71 -28.62 -10.21 1.92
C PHE A 71 -27.64 -11.17 2.64
N ALA A 72 -28.15 -12.22 3.28
CA ALA A 72 -27.33 -13.18 4.03
C ALA A 72 -26.38 -14.01 3.15
N ASN A 73 -26.90 -14.60 2.04
CA ASN A 73 -26.08 -15.51 1.21
C ASN A 73 -25.24 -14.80 0.15
N THR A 74 -25.30 -13.48 0.08
CA THR A 74 -24.55 -12.70 -0.91
C THR A 74 -23.76 -11.58 -0.22
N ILE A 75 -24.42 -10.65 0.47
CA ILE A 75 -23.76 -9.45 1.05
C ILE A 75 -22.99 -9.80 2.33
N GLU A 76 -23.63 -10.42 3.31
CA GLU A 76 -22.94 -10.89 4.52
C GLU A 76 -21.89 -11.95 4.23
N ALA A 77 -22.16 -12.86 3.29
CA ALA A 77 -21.21 -13.87 2.88
C ALA A 77 -19.97 -13.23 2.25
N LEU A 78 -20.14 -12.18 1.42
CA LEU A 78 -19.04 -11.43 0.82
C LEU A 78 -18.26 -10.62 1.86
N ASP A 79 -18.94 -9.96 2.79
CA ASP A 79 -18.31 -9.19 3.87
C ASP A 79 -17.42 -10.06 4.78
N ARG A 80 -17.84 -11.30 5.02
CA ARG A 80 -17.07 -12.28 5.81
C ARG A 80 -15.98 -13.00 5.02
N SER A 81 -16.00 -12.92 3.69
CA SER A 81 -15.00 -13.60 2.86
C SER A 81 -13.62 -12.98 3.00
N GLY A 82 -12.58 -13.80 2.83
CA GLY A 82 -11.21 -13.35 2.88
C GLY A 82 -10.66 -13.04 4.28
N GLU A 83 -11.29 -13.51 5.37
CA GLU A 83 -10.81 -13.27 6.74
C GLU A 83 -9.35 -13.70 6.94
N LEU A 84 -9.00 -14.91 6.46
CA LEU A 84 -7.62 -15.39 6.52
C LEU A 84 -6.67 -14.50 5.70
N LEU A 85 -7.09 -14.09 4.51
CA LEU A 85 -6.28 -13.22 3.65
C LEU A 85 -6.05 -11.86 4.30
N ASN A 86 -7.09 -11.24 4.84
CA ASN A 86 -7.00 -9.96 5.55
C ASN A 86 -6.03 -10.03 6.74
N LYS A 87 -6.06 -11.14 7.49
CA LYS A 87 -5.13 -11.38 8.58
C LYS A 87 -3.68 -11.46 8.08
N VAL A 88 -3.41 -12.26 7.05
CA VAL A 88 -2.05 -12.43 6.49
C VAL A 88 -1.54 -11.13 5.90
N VAL A 89 -2.35 -10.42 5.12
CA VAL A 89 -2.04 -9.10 4.55
C VAL A 89 -1.70 -8.10 5.64
N GLY A 90 -2.55 -7.99 6.67
CA GLY A 90 -2.37 -7.05 7.77
C GLY A 90 -1.07 -7.28 8.53
N VAL A 91 -0.70 -8.53 8.83
CA VAL A 91 0.57 -8.86 9.49
C VAL A 91 1.76 -8.55 8.58
N PHE A 92 1.72 -8.97 7.33
CA PHE A 92 2.83 -8.86 6.40
C PHE A 92 3.20 -7.41 6.08
N PHE A 93 2.23 -6.60 5.66
CA PHE A 93 2.52 -5.22 5.29
C PHE A 93 2.85 -4.34 6.51
N ASN A 94 2.34 -4.68 7.70
CA ASN A 94 2.76 -4.01 8.93
C ASN A 94 4.25 -4.27 9.23
N VAL A 95 4.71 -5.52 9.05
CA VAL A 95 6.13 -5.87 9.25
C VAL A 95 7.03 -5.22 8.21
N ILE A 96 6.61 -5.15 6.94
CA ILE A 96 7.37 -4.43 5.89
C ILE A 96 7.62 -2.98 6.28
N GLU A 97 6.61 -2.28 6.77
CA GLU A 97 6.74 -0.87 7.12
C GLU A 97 7.59 -0.64 8.38
N ALA A 98 7.58 -1.60 9.31
CA ALA A 98 8.28 -1.45 10.59
C ALA A 98 9.72 -2.00 10.57
N ASP A 99 9.95 -3.12 9.86
CA ASP A 99 11.22 -3.88 9.87
C ASP A 99 11.50 -4.51 8.48
N GLY A 100 11.26 -3.76 7.41
CA GLY A 100 11.48 -4.20 6.03
C GLY A 100 12.94 -4.48 5.71
N ASN A 101 13.19 -5.56 4.97
CA ASN A 101 14.49 -5.92 4.46
C ASN A 101 14.36 -6.50 3.03
N ASP A 102 15.49 -6.74 2.36
CA ASP A 102 15.49 -7.19 0.96
C ASP A 102 14.72 -8.51 0.75
N GLU A 103 14.79 -9.43 1.72
CA GLU A 103 14.15 -10.75 1.63
C GLU A 103 12.62 -10.63 1.72
N ILE A 104 12.11 -9.83 2.66
CA ILE A 104 10.65 -9.61 2.79
C ILE A 104 10.11 -8.73 1.65
N ASN A 105 10.92 -7.79 1.14
CA ASN A 105 10.56 -6.96 -0.01
C ASN A 105 10.43 -7.80 -1.29
N ALA A 106 11.29 -8.81 -1.50
CA ALA A 106 11.15 -9.74 -2.61
C ALA A 106 9.82 -10.53 -2.58
N ILE A 107 9.35 -10.90 -1.38
CA ILE A 107 8.02 -11.51 -1.21
C ILE A 107 6.92 -10.51 -1.59
N ALA A 108 7.05 -9.24 -1.20
CA ALA A 108 6.07 -8.21 -1.56
C ALA A 108 5.97 -8.02 -3.08
N GLU A 109 7.09 -8.03 -3.79
CA GLU A 109 7.14 -7.95 -5.25
C GLU A 109 6.44 -9.15 -5.92
N GLU A 110 6.55 -10.35 -5.34
CA GLU A 110 5.87 -11.55 -5.85
C GLU A 110 4.37 -11.53 -5.55
N ILE A 111 3.97 -11.11 -4.35
CA ILE A 111 2.59 -11.22 -3.87
C ILE A 111 1.70 -10.07 -4.35
N SER A 112 2.22 -8.85 -4.49
CA SER A 112 1.40 -7.69 -4.86
C SER A 112 0.66 -7.85 -6.19
N PRO A 113 1.25 -8.41 -7.27
CA PRO A 113 0.52 -8.70 -8.49
C PRO A 113 -0.60 -9.74 -8.30
N LYS A 114 -0.38 -10.77 -7.46
CA LYS A 114 -1.37 -11.81 -7.16
C LYS A 114 -2.57 -11.24 -6.41
N LEU A 115 -2.33 -10.36 -5.43
CA LEU A 115 -3.38 -9.65 -4.69
C LEU A 115 -4.18 -8.71 -5.59
N SER A 116 -3.52 -7.99 -6.48
CA SER A 116 -4.19 -7.15 -7.48
C SER A 116 -5.06 -7.96 -8.42
N ALA A 117 -4.55 -9.08 -8.94
CA ALA A 117 -5.30 -9.97 -9.81
C ALA A 117 -6.52 -10.59 -9.11
N LEU A 118 -6.38 -10.97 -7.83
CA LEU A 118 -7.49 -11.48 -7.00
C LEU A 118 -8.56 -10.39 -6.83
N SER A 119 -8.17 -9.18 -6.46
CA SER A 119 -9.09 -8.04 -6.29
C SER A 119 -9.86 -7.75 -7.57
N ASP A 120 -9.15 -7.65 -8.71
CA ASP A 120 -9.79 -7.47 -10.02
C ASP A 120 -10.69 -8.65 -10.38
N GLY A 121 -10.29 -9.88 -10.03
CA GLY A 121 -11.07 -11.09 -10.24
C GLY A 121 -12.38 -11.10 -9.45
N ILE A 122 -12.41 -10.55 -8.26
CA ILE A 122 -13.60 -10.40 -7.43
C ILE A 122 -14.51 -9.29 -7.99
N ILE A 123 -13.97 -8.10 -8.15
CA ILE A 123 -14.75 -6.90 -8.54
C ILE A 123 -15.34 -7.04 -9.95
N LEU A 124 -14.61 -7.66 -10.88
CA LEU A 124 -15.03 -7.82 -12.26
C LEU A 124 -15.69 -9.18 -12.55
N ASN A 125 -16.09 -9.90 -11.50
CA ASN A 125 -16.83 -11.15 -11.60
C ASN A 125 -18.32 -10.87 -11.88
N ASP A 126 -18.76 -11.12 -13.11
CA ASP A 126 -20.15 -10.86 -13.51
C ASP A 126 -21.18 -11.64 -12.70
N ALA A 127 -20.94 -12.92 -12.43
CA ALA A 127 -21.88 -13.74 -11.69
C ALA A 127 -22.07 -13.22 -10.25
N LEU A 128 -20.95 -12.83 -9.59
CA LEU A 128 -20.99 -12.23 -8.28
C LEU A 128 -21.71 -10.86 -8.30
N PHE A 129 -21.35 -10.02 -9.27
CA PHE A 129 -21.97 -8.69 -9.40
C PHE A 129 -23.48 -8.77 -9.66
N GLN A 130 -23.95 -9.72 -10.49
CA GLN A 130 -25.39 -9.90 -10.71
C GLN A 130 -26.13 -10.29 -9.42
N ARG A 131 -25.50 -11.07 -8.55
CA ARG A 131 -26.07 -11.39 -7.23
C ARG A 131 -26.13 -10.17 -6.32
N VAL A 132 -25.04 -9.39 -6.24
CA VAL A 132 -25.01 -8.13 -5.47
C VAL A 132 -26.08 -7.16 -5.97
N LYS A 133 -26.18 -7.00 -7.30
CA LYS A 133 -27.16 -6.13 -7.94
C LYS A 133 -28.61 -6.57 -7.67
N ALA A 134 -28.90 -7.85 -7.72
CA ALA A 134 -30.25 -8.36 -7.44
C ALA A 134 -30.69 -8.03 -6.01
N VAL A 135 -29.80 -8.19 -5.02
CA VAL A 135 -30.10 -7.79 -3.63
C VAL A 135 -30.26 -6.27 -3.51
N TYR A 136 -29.41 -5.51 -4.19
CA TYR A 136 -29.49 -4.04 -4.17
C TYR A 136 -30.77 -3.49 -4.79
N ASP A 137 -31.23 -4.07 -5.90
CA ASP A 137 -32.46 -3.65 -6.59
C ASP A 137 -33.71 -3.84 -5.70
N GLU A 138 -33.70 -4.82 -4.81
CA GLU A 138 -34.81 -5.11 -3.88
C GLU A 138 -34.65 -4.47 -2.48
N ARG A 139 -33.60 -3.69 -2.24
CA ARG A 139 -33.18 -3.20 -0.92
C ARG A 139 -34.29 -2.57 -0.07
N GLU A 140 -35.21 -1.83 -0.70
CA GLU A 140 -36.32 -1.13 0.00
C GLU A 140 -37.35 -2.12 0.59
N THR A 141 -37.38 -3.37 0.10
CA THR A 141 -38.37 -4.39 0.51
C THR A 141 -37.81 -5.44 1.47
N LEU A 142 -36.47 -5.46 1.67
CA LEU A 142 -35.80 -6.48 2.48
C LEU A 142 -35.91 -6.27 3.99
N GLY A 143 -36.41 -5.11 4.47
CA GLY A 143 -36.51 -4.81 5.89
C GLY A 143 -35.17 -4.73 6.62
N LEU A 144 -34.11 -4.28 5.92
CA LEU A 144 -32.77 -4.12 6.46
C LEU A 144 -32.74 -3.00 7.49
N ASN A 145 -31.91 -3.15 8.51
CA ASN A 145 -31.58 -2.03 9.40
C ASN A 145 -30.57 -1.07 8.71
N ASP A 146 -30.31 0.08 9.33
CA ASP A 146 -29.45 1.15 8.74
C ASP A 146 -28.04 0.66 8.43
N GLU A 147 -27.45 -0.18 9.29
CA GLU A 147 -26.11 -0.75 9.08
C GLU A 147 -26.08 -1.74 7.92
N GLN A 148 -27.06 -2.62 7.84
CA GLN A 148 -27.22 -3.57 6.75
C GLN A 148 -27.48 -2.87 5.41
N MET A 149 -28.34 -1.85 5.42
CA MET A 149 -28.59 -1.02 4.23
C MET A 149 -27.31 -0.34 3.77
N ARG A 150 -26.56 0.24 4.70
CA ARG A 150 -25.28 0.89 4.38
C ARG A 150 -24.26 -0.10 3.81
N LEU A 151 -24.11 -1.29 4.41
CA LEU A 151 -23.24 -2.34 3.90
C LEU A 151 -23.61 -2.71 2.45
N LEU A 152 -24.90 -2.91 2.18
CA LEU A 152 -25.38 -3.23 0.82
C LEU A 152 -25.08 -2.12 -0.18
N GLU A 153 -25.35 -0.87 0.18
CA GLU A 153 -25.10 0.29 -0.68
C GLU A 153 -23.62 0.46 -0.99
N GLU A 154 -22.75 0.36 0.02
CA GLU A 154 -21.29 0.49 -0.17
C GLU A 154 -20.73 -0.69 -0.96
N THR A 155 -21.24 -1.91 -0.73
CA THR A 155 -20.85 -3.08 -1.53
C THR A 155 -21.20 -2.87 -3.00
N PHE A 156 -22.47 -2.50 -3.30
CA PHE A 156 -22.89 -2.24 -4.69
C PHE A 156 -22.06 -1.13 -5.35
N LYS A 157 -21.85 -0.01 -4.65
CA LYS A 157 -21.00 1.10 -5.13
C LYS A 157 -19.57 0.67 -5.41
N SER A 158 -18.99 -0.14 -4.53
CA SER A 158 -17.63 -0.66 -4.71
C SER A 158 -17.50 -1.42 -6.02
N PHE A 159 -18.44 -2.30 -6.34
CA PHE A 159 -18.45 -3.00 -7.62
C PHE A 159 -18.68 -2.05 -8.81
N ALA A 160 -19.69 -1.20 -8.73
CA ALA A 160 -20.05 -0.28 -9.82
C ALA A 160 -18.92 0.72 -10.15
N ASN A 161 -18.35 1.35 -9.13
CA ASN A 161 -17.28 2.35 -9.27
C ASN A 161 -15.93 1.74 -9.69
N ASN A 162 -15.76 0.43 -9.55
CA ASN A 162 -14.55 -0.28 -9.97
C ASN A 162 -14.75 -1.12 -11.25
N GLY A 163 -15.84 -0.91 -11.98
CA GLY A 163 -15.98 -1.37 -13.35
C GLY A 163 -16.86 -2.59 -13.58
N ALA A 164 -17.56 -3.10 -12.55
CA ALA A 164 -18.46 -4.24 -12.71
C ALA A 164 -19.58 -4.00 -13.73
N ASN A 165 -20.03 -2.75 -13.89
CA ASN A 165 -21.02 -2.33 -14.86
C ASN A 165 -20.47 -2.07 -16.28
N LEU A 166 -19.15 -2.17 -16.48
CA LEU A 166 -18.55 -1.87 -17.79
C LEU A 166 -18.80 -3.02 -18.78
N PRO A 167 -18.89 -2.75 -20.08
CA PRO A 167 -18.81 -3.77 -21.12
C PRO A 167 -17.49 -4.53 -21.08
N GLU A 168 -17.46 -5.77 -21.58
CA GLU A 168 -16.31 -6.67 -21.48
C GLU A 168 -15.02 -6.12 -22.08
N ASP A 169 -15.11 -5.44 -23.21
CA ASP A 169 -13.96 -4.77 -23.85
C ASP A 169 -13.36 -3.67 -22.93
N LYS A 170 -14.21 -2.91 -22.26
CA LYS A 170 -13.77 -1.90 -21.29
C LYS A 170 -13.22 -2.51 -20.01
N LYS A 171 -13.79 -3.64 -19.52
CA LYS A 171 -13.25 -4.38 -18.38
C LYS A 171 -11.84 -4.91 -18.65
N ALA A 172 -11.62 -5.47 -19.87
CA ALA A 172 -10.30 -5.93 -20.27
C ALA A 172 -9.28 -4.79 -20.24
N ARG A 173 -9.65 -3.63 -20.82
CA ARG A 173 -8.78 -2.45 -20.81
C ARG A 173 -8.55 -1.90 -19.40
N LEU A 174 -9.55 -1.90 -18.53
CA LEU A 174 -9.41 -1.49 -17.12
C LEU A 174 -8.39 -2.34 -16.37
N LYS A 175 -8.39 -3.67 -16.57
CA LYS A 175 -7.39 -4.57 -15.99
C LYS A 175 -5.97 -4.21 -16.42
N GLU A 176 -5.76 -3.98 -17.72
CA GLU A 176 -4.45 -3.55 -18.24
C GLU A 176 -4.00 -2.24 -17.59
N ILE A 177 -4.88 -1.25 -17.50
CA ILE A 177 -4.59 0.05 -16.85
C ILE A 177 -4.23 -0.13 -15.39
N ASN A 178 -4.98 -0.93 -14.64
CA ASN A 178 -4.72 -1.17 -13.22
C ASN A 178 -3.35 -1.84 -13.00
N GLN A 179 -3.01 -2.85 -13.81
CA GLN A 179 -1.71 -3.52 -13.74
C GLN A 179 -0.55 -2.55 -14.07
N GLU A 180 -0.70 -1.75 -15.13
CA GLU A 180 0.33 -0.78 -15.53
C GLU A 180 0.51 0.32 -14.47
N LEU A 181 -0.58 0.84 -13.90
CA LEU A 181 -0.53 1.81 -12.80
C LEU A 181 0.14 1.24 -11.54
N GLY A 182 -0.11 -0.03 -11.22
CA GLY A 182 0.55 -0.72 -10.11
C GLY A 182 2.07 -0.81 -10.30
N LEU A 183 2.51 -1.22 -11.50
CA LEU A 183 3.94 -1.31 -11.83
C LEU A 183 4.62 0.06 -11.82
N LEU A 184 3.97 1.09 -12.39
CA LEU A 184 4.50 2.46 -12.40
C LEU A 184 4.62 3.03 -10.99
N SER A 185 3.66 2.74 -10.11
CA SER A 185 3.70 3.16 -8.70
C SER A 185 4.89 2.54 -7.96
N LEU A 186 5.10 1.23 -8.15
CA LEU A 186 6.24 0.52 -7.56
C LEU A 186 7.57 1.09 -8.08
N GLN A 187 7.71 1.25 -9.40
CA GLN A 187 8.92 1.79 -10.00
C GLN A 187 9.21 3.23 -9.53
N PHE A 188 8.18 4.06 -9.42
CA PHE A 188 8.31 5.42 -8.89
C PHE A 188 8.91 5.41 -7.47
N GLY A 189 8.36 4.57 -6.59
CA GLY A 189 8.84 4.45 -5.22
C GLY A 189 10.28 3.94 -5.15
N ASN A 190 10.59 2.88 -5.89
CA ASN A 190 11.92 2.31 -5.95
C ASN A 190 12.97 3.31 -6.45
N ASN A 191 12.66 4.11 -7.47
CA ASN A 191 13.56 5.15 -7.97
C ASN A 191 13.86 6.22 -6.91
N VAL A 192 12.85 6.69 -6.17
CA VAL A 192 13.05 7.67 -5.08
C VAL A 192 13.93 7.11 -3.97
N VAL A 193 13.72 5.83 -3.60
CA VAL A 193 14.54 5.17 -2.57
C VAL A 193 15.97 4.96 -3.05
N ALA A 194 16.15 4.47 -4.27
CA ALA A 194 17.46 4.21 -4.85
C ALA A 194 18.28 5.51 -4.97
N GLU A 195 17.69 6.59 -5.47
CA GLU A 195 18.38 7.89 -5.56
C GLU A 195 18.71 8.48 -4.18
N THR A 196 17.80 8.30 -3.20
CA THR A 196 18.06 8.70 -1.82
C THR A 196 19.30 7.99 -1.23
N ASN A 197 19.46 6.70 -1.55
CA ASN A 197 20.58 5.89 -1.07
C ASN A 197 21.87 6.14 -1.87
N ALA A 198 21.76 6.47 -3.15
CA ALA A 198 22.90 6.76 -4.01
C ALA A 198 23.56 8.12 -3.71
N TYR A 199 22.80 9.07 -3.18
CA TYR A 199 23.32 10.42 -2.90
C TYR A 199 24.21 10.41 -1.65
N GLN A 200 25.44 10.95 -1.80
CA GLN A 200 26.44 11.07 -0.75
C GLN A 200 27.10 12.45 -0.79
N LEU A 201 26.95 13.22 0.27
CA LEU A 201 27.62 14.50 0.44
C LEU A 201 28.64 14.42 1.57
N PHE A 202 29.92 14.37 1.22
CA PHE A 202 31.04 14.34 2.16
C PHE A 202 31.52 15.74 2.47
N ILE A 203 31.52 16.14 3.75
CA ILE A 203 32.08 17.38 4.26
C ILE A 203 33.36 17.06 5.05
N THR A 204 34.48 17.65 4.69
CA THR A 204 35.79 17.43 5.35
C THR A 204 36.19 18.58 6.26
N ASP A 205 35.58 19.75 6.11
CA ASP A 205 35.83 20.92 6.93
C ASP A 205 34.75 21.08 7.99
N GLU A 206 35.08 20.81 9.26
CA GLU A 206 34.15 20.93 10.38
C GLU A 206 33.57 22.35 10.55
N ALA A 207 34.28 23.39 10.13
CA ALA A 207 33.76 24.75 10.21
C ALA A 207 32.46 24.94 9.40
N GLN A 208 32.25 24.16 8.37
CA GLN A 208 30.99 24.16 7.59
C GLN A 208 29.80 23.60 8.36
N LEU A 209 30.03 22.83 9.42
CA LEU A 209 29.02 22.19 10.26
C LEU A 209 28.62 23.03 11.49
N LYS A 210 29.06 24.29 11.55
CA LYS A 210 28.73 25.18 12.64
C LYS A 210 27.25 25.29 12.86
N GLY A 211 26.79 25.20 14.11
CA GLY A 211 25.38 25.21 14.52
C GLY A 211 24.74 23.84 14.62
N LEU A 212 25.32 22.80 14.01
CA LEU A 212 24.78 21.44 14.13
C LEU A 212 24.93 20.89 15.56
N PRO A 213 23.94 20.19 16.10
CA PRO A 213 24.06 19.43 17.34
C PRO A 213 25.17 18.37 17.25
N GLU A 214 25.85 18.12 18.35
CA GLU A 214 26.96 17.14 18.40
C GLU A 214 26.46 15.71 18.06
N SER A 215 25.23 15.36 18.44
CA SER A 215 24.61 14.07 18.05
C SER A 215 24.45 13.91 16.54
N ALA A 216 24.09 14.98 15.83
CA ALA A 216 23.97 14.96 14.36
C ALA A 216 25.34 14.86 13.69
N LYS A 217 26.38 15.55 14.23
CA LYS A 217 27.76 15.40 13.75
C LYS A 217 28.29 13.99 13.99
N ALA A 218 28.03 13.41 15.16
CA ALA A 218 28.46 12.05 15.49
C ALA A 218 27.82 11.02 14.54
N ALA A 219 26.52 11.10 14.29
CA ALA A 219 25.83 10.21 13.35
C ALA A 219 26.39 10.36 11.91
N ALA A 220 26.59 11.59 11.44
CA ALA A 220 27.18 11.82 10.12
C ALA A 220 28.63 11.31 10.02
N LYS A 221 29.37 11.33 11.13
CA LYS A 221 30.73 10.77 11.22
C LYS A 221 30.73 9.25 11.12
N GLU A 222 29.81 8.59 11.83
CA GLU A 222 29.64 7.14 11.77
C GLU A 222 29.24 6.68 10.37
N GLU A 223 28.31 7.38 9.70
CA GLU A 223 27.95 7.10 8.31
C GLU A 223 29.14 7.27 7.36
N ALA A 224 29.98 8.30 7.54
CA ALA A 224 31.16 8.50 6.72
C ALA A 224 32.20 7.39 6.93
N ILE A 225 32.43 6.95 8.17
CA ILE A 225 33.32 5.82 8.48
C ILE A 225 32.81 4.54 7.83
N ALA A 226 31.50 4.26 7.93
CA ALA A 226 30.89 3.11 7.28
C ALA A 226 31.05 3.14 5.75
N ALA A 227 31.08 4.34 5.15
CA ALA A 227 31.36 4.57 3.74
C ALA A 227 32.87 4.60 3.38
N GLY A 228 33.76 4.31 4.34
CA GLY A 228 35.22 4.27 4.13
C GLY A 228 35.91 5.64 4.14
N ARG A 229 35.29 6.69 4.70
CA ARG A 229 35.81 8.06 4.75
C ARG A 229 35.94 8.57 6.21
N GLU A 230 37.01 8.18 6.88
CA GLU A 230 37.30 8.61 8.27
C GLU A 230 37.62 10.11 8.41
N ASP A 231 37.97 10.78 7.32
CA ASP A 231 38.33 12.20 7.26
C ASP A 231 37.12 13.14 7.11
N ALA A 232 35.88 12.60 6.98
CA ALA A 232 34.71 13.38 6.60
C ALA A 232 33.49 13.13 7.51
N TRP A 233 32.44 13.88 7.26
CA TRP A 233 31.06 13.67 7.71
C TRP A 233 30.18 13.43 6.47
N LEU A 234 29.34 12.39 6.50
CA LEU A 234 28.44 12.05 5.40
C LEU A 234 27.02 12.52 5.68
N PHE A 235 26.48 13.31 4.75
CA PHE A 235 25.07 13.72 4.76
C PHE A 235 24.36 13.18 3.53
N SER A 236 23.06 12.85 3.72
CA SER A 236 22.20 12.30 2.68
C SER A 236 20.78 12.87 2.75
N PRO A 237 19.93 12.69 1.72
CA PRO A 237 18.52 13.09 1.74
C PRO A 237 17.65 12.28 2.71
N LYS A 238 18.20 11.36 3.48
CA LYS A 238 17.49 10.67 4.55
C LYS A 238 17.04 11.66 5.62
N ARG A 239 15.80 11.53 6.07
CA ARG A 239 15.17 12.51 6.97
C ARG A 239 15.97 12.77 8.26
N THR A 240 16.55 11.72 8.82
CA THR A 240 17.42 11.80 10.00
C THR A 240 18.73 12.55 9.76
N SER A 241 19.23 12.54 8.53
CA SER A 241 20.47 13.20 8.13
C SER A 241 20.24 14.66 7.74
N PHE A 242 19.29 14.96 6.82
CA PHE A 242 19.15 16.33 6.32
C PHE A 242 18.36 17.27 7.24
N THR A 243 17.38 16.76 8.03
CA THR A 243 16.54 17.63 8.88
C THR A 243 17.35 18.43 9.89
N PRO A 244 18.31 17.85 10.65
CA PRO A 244 19.15 18.64 11.55
C PRO A 244 19.97 19.71 10.82
N VAL A 245 20.44 19.42 9.59
CA VAL A 245 21.19 20.41 8.80
C VAL A 245 20.30 21.59 8.44
N LEU A 246 19.08 21.36 7.97
CA LEU A 246 18.14 22.44 7.63
C LEU A 246 17.74 23.29 8.83
N GLN A 247 17.64 22.68 10.02
CA GLN A 247 17.20 23.38 11.24
C GLN A 247 18.31 24.17 11.95
N TYR A 248 19.53 23.62 11.98
CA TYR A 248 20.57 24.12 12.89
C TYR A 248 21.84 24.57 12.19
N CYS A 249 22.17 24.08 11.01
CA CYS A 249 23.43 24.44 10.36
C CYS A 249 23.43 25.91 9.95
N GLU A 250 24.47 26.67 10.35
CA GLU A 250 24.62 28.08 9.97
C GLU A 250 24.99 28.24 8.48
N ASN A 251 25.63 27.23 7.86
CA ASN A 251 26.03 27.27 6.46
C ASN A 251 24.80 27.17 5.53
N ARG A 252 24.41 28.30 4.93
CA ARG A 252 23.25 28.41 4.04
C ARG A 252 23.39 27.57 2.77
N GLU A 253 24.60 27.50 2.20
CA GLU A 253 24.80 26.73 0.95
C GLU A 253 24.66 25.23 1.21
N LEU A 254 25.15 24.72 2.34
CA LEU A 254 24.97 23.33 2.73
C LEU A 254 23.49 23.00 2.95
N ARG A 255 22.72 23.91 3.61
CA ARG A 255 21.27 23.75 3.75
C ARG A 255 20.57 23.68 2.39
N LYS A 256 20.96 24.59 1.47
CA LYS A 256 20.39 24.64 0.11
C LYS A 256 20.72 23.37 -0.67
N GLU A 257 21.95 22.91 -0.64
CA GLU A 257 22.40 21.72 -1.36
C GLU A 257 21.60 20.48 -0.93
N LEU A 258 21.48 20.23 0.38
CA LEU A 258 20.70 19.12 0.89
C LEU A 258 19.19 19.27 0.65
N LEU A 259 18.65 20.48 0.74
CA LEU A 259 17.25 20.73 0.40
C LEU A 259 16.97 20.40 -1.07
N MET A 260 17.85 20.85 -1.97
CA MET A 260 17.73 20.54 -3.41
C MET A 260 17.87 19.04 -3.64
N ALA A 261 18.86 18.38 -3.05
CA ALA A 261 19.03 16.93 -3.16
C ALA A 261 17.78 16.16 -2.69
N TYR A 262 17.09 16.65 -1.65
CA TYR A 262 15.86 16.04 -1.16
C TYR A 262 14.66 16.31 -2.08
N THR A 263 14.48 17.55 -2.53
CA THR A 263 13.25 17.97 -3.24
C THR A 263 13.25 17.62 -4.72
N THR A 264 14.42 17.36 -5.31
CA THR A 264 14.55 17.05 -6.74
C THR A 264 14.76 15.57 -7.04
N ARG A 265 14.62 14.69 -6.06
CA ARG A 265 14.71 13.24 -6.28
C ARG A 265 13.73 12.77 -7.35
N GLY A 266 14.19 11.89 -8.22
CA GLY A 266 13.43 11.43 -9.37
C GLY A 266 13.32 12.44 -10.52
N ASN A 267 14.18 13.49 -10.54
CA ASN A 267 14.11 14.55 -11.55
C ASN A 267 15.51 14.99 -12.03
N HIS A 268 16.39 14.05 -12.34
CA HIS A 268 17.79 14.35 -12.68
C HIS A 268 18.27 13.79 -14.01
N ASP A 269 17.38 13.35 -14.91
CA ASP A 269 17.72 12.72 -16.21
C ASP A 269 18.72 11.56 -16.07
N ASN A 270 18.63 10.80 -14.97
CA ASN A 270 19.44 9.63 -14.65
C ASN A 270 18.56 8.35 -14.61
N GLU A 271 19.15 7.24 -14.19
CA GLU A 271 18.45 5.94 -14.10
C GLU A 271 17.29 5.93 -13.08
N TYR A 272 17.21 6.91 -12.18
CA TYR A 272 16.16 7.06 -11.17
C TYR A 272 15.09 8.09 -11.56
N ASP A 273 15.14 8.60 -12.79
CA ASP A 273 14.20 9.67 -13.23
C ASP A 273 12.76 9.17 -13.31
N ASN A 274 11.85 9.96 -12.75
CA ASN A 274 10.43 9.62 -12.66
C ASN A 274 9.52 10.45 -13.62
N LYS A 275 10.08 11.34 -14.44
CA LYS A 275 9.27 12.24 -15.30
C LYS A 275 8.38 11.46 -16.26
N ASP A 276 8.91 10.46 -16.96
CA ASP A 276 8.14 9.64 -17.89
C ASP A 276 7.09 8.79 -17.15
N ILE A 277 7.43 8.29 -15.95
CA ILE A 277 6.50 7.55 -15.08
C ILE A 277 5.32 8.44 -14.69
N ILE A 278 5.56 9.70 -14.32
CA ILE A 278 4.51 10.66 -13.97
C ILE A 278 3.60 10.91 -15.18
N VAL A 279 4.18 11.20 -16.34
CA VAL A 279 3.41 11.46 -17.57
C VAL A 279 2.52 10.26 -17.92
N LYS A 280 3.11 9.05 -17.93
CA LYS A 280 2.38 7.82 -18.23
C LYS A 280 1.28 7.54 -17.21
N THR A 281 1.56 7.72 -15.92
CA THR A 281 0.58 7.58 -14.85
C THR A 281 -0.61 8.53 -15.04
N MET A 282 -0.35 9.79 -15.38
CA MET A 282 -1.44 10.76 -15.64
C MET A 282 -2.28 10.38 -16.86
N GLN A 283 -1.65 9.93 -17.94
CA GLN A 283 -2.35 9.47 -19.14
C GLN A 283 -3.28 8.29 -18.82
N LEU A 284 -2.80 7.28 -18.10
CA LEU A 284 -3.59 6.12 -17.71
C LEU A 284 -4.73 6.47 -16.75
N ARG A 285 -4.51 7.41 -15.82
CA ARG A 285 -5.58 7.90 -14.93
C ARG A 285 -6.68 8.63 -15.71
N VAL A 286 -6.32 9.42 -16.71
CA VAL A 286 -7.30 10.08 -17.60
C VAL A 286 -8.08 9.02 -18.38
N GLU A 287 -7.40 8.06 -19.00
CA GLU A 287 -8.05 6.96 -19.73
C GLU A 287 -8.99 6.17 -18.82
N LYS A 288 -8.54 5.83 -17.59
CA LYS A 288 -9.37 5.16 -16.57
C LYS A 288 -10.64 5.97 -16.29
N ALA A 289 -10.54 7.25 -16.01
CA ALA A 289 -11.69 8.10 -15.75
C ALA A 289 -12.68 8.13 -16.95
N GLN A 290 -12.17 8.14 -18.18
CA GLN A 290 -12.98 8.13 -19.39
C GLN A 290 -13.72 6.79 -19.58
N LEU A 291 -13.16 5.66 -19.15
CA LEU A 291 -13.89 4.36 -19.15
C LEU A 291 -15.18 4.43 -18.34
N PHE A 292 -15.18 5.20 -17.24
CA PHE A 292 -16.33 5.45 -16.38
C PHE A 292 -17.19 6.65 -16.78
N GLY A 293 -16.88 7.32 -17.90
CA GLY A 293 -17.65 8.46 -18.41
C GLY A 293 -17.30 9.82 -17.82
N TYR A 294 -16.21 9.91 -17.03
CA TYR A 294 -15.71 11.17 -16.49
C TYR A 294 -14.72 11.83 -17.45
N THR A 295 -14.67 13.15 -17.43
CA THR A 295 -13.75 13.93 -18.29
C THR A 295 -12.34 14.02 -17.72
N ASN A 296 -12.19 13.86 -16.41
CA ASN A 296 -10.92 13.94 -15.69
C ASN A 296 -10.87 13.02 -14.47
N PRO A 297 -9.67 12.67 -14.00
CA PRO A 297 -9.50 11.80 -12.85
C PRO A 297 -10.04 12.38 -11.53
N ALA A 298 -10.01 13.70 -11.35
CA ALA A 298 -10.46 14.33 -10.12
C ALA A 298 -11.96 14.12 -9.91
N ASP A 299 -12.78 14.39 -10.93
CA ASP A 299 -14.22 14.19 -10.85
C ASP A 299 -14.59 12.71 -10.66
N TYR A 300 -13.84 11.77 -11.28
CA TYR A 300 -14.03 10.34 -11.05
C TYR A 300 -13.81 9.96 -9.57
N ILE A 301 -12.72 10.42 -8.97
CA ILE A 301 -12.41 10.11 -7.56
C ILE A 301 -13.36 10.84 -6.60
N LEU A 302 -13.66 12.10 -6.88
CA LEU A 302 -14.47 12.95 -6.00
C LEU A 302 -15.96 12.61 -6.02
N ALA A 303 -16.45 11.90 -7.03
CA ALA A 303 -17.87 11.52 -7.14
C ALA A 303 -18.39 10.78 -5.89
N ASP A 304 -17.54 10.05 -5.19
CA ASP A 304 -17.85 9.34 -3.95
C ASP A 304 -17.23 9.99 -2.68
N CYS A 305 -16.80 11.23 -2.77
CA CYS A 305 -16.29 12.03 -1.65
C CYS A 305 -17.28 13.10 -1.24
N MET A 306 -17.12 13.68 -0.02
CA MET A 306 -17.98 14.76 0.49
C MET A 306 -18.11 15.97 -0.44
N ALA A 307 -17.07 16.27 -1.20
CA ALA A 307 -17.04 17.41 -2.12
C ALA A 307 -17.77 17.16 -3.46
N HIS A 308 -17.91 15.91 -3.86
CA HIS A 308 -18.55 15.39 -5.07
C HIS A 308 -17.90 15.79 -6.40
N ASP A 309 -17.24 16.93 -6.51
CA ASP A 309 -16.60 17.42 -7.74
C ASP A 309 -15.39 18.34 -7.47
N ALA A 310 -14.54 18.50 -8.49
CA ALA A 310 -13.34 19.32 -8.42
C ALA A 310 -13.65 20.80 -8.19
N LYS A 311 -14.74 21.31 -8.74
CA LYS A 311 -15.15 22.72 -8.59
C LYS A 311 -15.46 23.06 -7.14
N THR A 312 -16.12 22.15 -6.41
CA THR A 312 -16.42 22.31 -4.98
C THR A 312 -15.14 22.30 -4.15
N VAL A 313 -14.18 21.42 -4.48
CA VAL A 313 -12.85 21.41 -3.84
C VAL A 313 -12.11 22.72 -4.07
N ASP A 314 -12.06 23.21 -5.31
CA ASP A 314 -11.37 24.45 -5.66
C ASP A 314 -11.98 25.64 -4.91
N ALA A 315 -13.31 25.76 -4.90
CA ALA A 315 -14.00 26.82 -4.18
C ALA A 315 -13.70 26.80 -2.68
N PHE A 316 -13.64 25.61 -2.06
CA PHE A 316 -13.25 25.45 -0.67
C PHE A 316 -11.79 25.88 -0.43
N LEU A 317 -10.86 25.40 -1.26
CA LEU A 317 -9.45 25.75 -1.15
C LEU A 317 -9.20 27.25 -1.32
N GLU A 318 -9.87 27.90 -2.27
CA GLU A 318 -9.79 29.34 -2.45
C GLU A 318 -10.29 30.13 -1.23
N SER A 319 -11.38 29.66 -0.60
CA SER A 319 -11.93 30.28 0.62
C SER A 319 -10.94 30.29 1.77
N VAL A 320 -10.09 29.28 1.88
CA VAL A 320 -9.06 29.12 2.92
C VAL A 320 -7.74 29.80 2.50
N TRP A 321 -7.39 29.73 1.21
CA TRP A 321 -6.10 30.21 0.70
C TRP A 321 -5.86 31.70 0.93
N GLY A 322 -6.84 32.53 0.59
CA GLY A 322 -6.71 33.98 0.73
C GLY A 322 -6.35 34.45 2.15
N PRO A 323 -7.15 34.08 3.18
CA PRO A 323 -6.84 34.39 4.58
C PRO A 323 -5.52 33.79 5.08
N SER A 324 -5.23 32.53 4.70
CA SER A 324 -4.01 31.83 5.12
C SER A 324 -2.75 32.48 4.52
N LEU A 325 -2.77 32.85 3.24
CA LEU A 325 -1.66 33.54 2.60
C LEU A 325 -1.38 34.93 3.24
N ALA A 326 -2.45 35.67 3.60
CA ALA A 326 -2.32 36.93 4.30
C ALA A 326 -1.70 36.74 5.70
N ALA A 327 -2.08 35.69 6.42
CA ALA A 327 -1.47 35.35 7.72
C ALA A 327 0.01 34.97 7.55
N ALA A 328 0.34 34.07 6.64
CA ALA A 328 1.72 33.65 6.38
C ALA A 328 2.65 34.81 6.00
N LYS A 329 2.16 35.78 5.20
CA LYS A 329 2.94 36.99 4.86
C LYS A 329 3.21 37.87 6.08
N ARG A 330 2.23 38.04 7.01
CA ARG A 330 2.47 38.78 8.26
C ARG A 330 3.48 38.09 9.15
N GLU A 331 3.32 36.78 9.35
CA GLU A 331 4.24 35.99 10.18
C GLU A 331 5.68 36.00 9.60
N ALA A 332 5.82 35.88 8.28
CA ALA A 332 7.13 35.99 7.64
C ALA A 332 7.77 37.38 7.85
N ALA A 333 6.98 38.45 7.83
CA ALA A 333 7.49 39.81 8.07
C ALA A 333 7.88 40.03 9.55
N GLU A 334 7.18 39.39 10.50
CA GLU A 334 7.50 39.44 11.93
C GLU A 334 8.80 38.68 12.26
N LEU A 335 9.12 37.64 11.49
CA LEU A 335 10.33 36.83 11.66
C LEU A 335 11.58 37.46 11.02
N GLN A 336 11.45 38.42 10.12
CA GLN A 336 12.54 39.15 9.45
C GLN A 336 12.98 40.39 10.27
#